data_78ca9fbfb6bcdb4c02ae6d004332706d
#
_entry.id   78ca9fbfb6bcdb4c02ae6d004332706d
#
_cell.length_a   1.000
_cell.length_b   1.000
_cell.length_c   1.000
_cell.angle_alpha   90.00
_cell.angle_beta   90.00
_cell.angle_gamma   90.00
#
_symmetry.space_group_name_H-M   'P 1'
#
loop_
_entity.id
_entity.type
_entity.pdbx_description
1 polymer ?
#
loop_
_entity_poly.entity_id
_entity_poly.type
_entity_poly.pdbx_seq_one_letter_code
_entity_poly.pdbx_strand_id
1 'polypeptide(L)'
;MRLLSDGCISRPQGEVGELAVRGPGVMKCYYKNPEETAKVFTPDGWFRTGDLGWLSPDGWLYIKGRLKNMIVGPSGENIYPEEIESVLNSHVFVADSLVTEKEGRLIALVHFNRDELEARYEELKYDWEMKKDAWEKRIDELKKEVLDYVNSQVNRFSRLSEVVEEKEEFEMTPTKKIKRFLYNKRHGKDPVKEEDSKPHNTEAK
;
A
#
# COMPACT_ATOMS: atom_id res chain seq x y z
N MET A 1 11.18 -19.03 9.65
CA MET A 1 10.51 -18.14 8.69
C MET A 1 10.25 -18.90 7.40
N ARG A 2 9.10 -18.74 6.78
CA ARG A 2 8.73 -19.32 5.47
C ARG A 2 8.02 -18.27 4.62
N LEU A 3 8.08 -18.45 3.31
CA LEU A 3 7.22 -17.74 2.37
C LEU A 3 6.15 -18.71 1.86
N LEU A 4 4.89 -18.31 1.90
CA LEU A 4 3.75 -19.14 1.54
C LEU A 4 3.11 -18.65 0.24
N SER A 5 2.67 -19.60 -0.61
CA SER A 5 1.67 -19.35 -1.64
C SER A 5 0.34 -19.98 -1.21
N ASP A 6 -0.77 -19.34 -1.58
CA ASP A 6 -2.11 -19.85 -1.36
C ASP A 6 -2.35 -20.42 0.06
N GLY A 7 -1.73 -19.77 1.04
CA GLY A 7 -1.94 -20.02 2.45
C GLY A 7 -1.10 -21.11 3.12
N CYS A 8 -0.52 -22.07 2.41
CA CYS A 8 0.14 -23.20 3.07
C CYS A 8 1.40 -23.74 2.38
N ILE A 9 1.62 -23.45 1.13
CA ILE A 9 2.75 -24.01 0.35
C ILE A 9 3.97 -23.11 0.48
N SER A 10 5.14 -23.67 0.87
CA SER A 10 6.41 -22.93 0.87
C SER A 10 6.81 -22.52 -0.55
N ARG A 11 7.15 -21.25 -0.73
CA ARG A 11 7.70 -20.74 -2.00
C ARG A 11 9.21 -20.93 -2.07
N PRO A 12 9.76 -21.19 -3.27
CA PRO A 12 11.20 -21.16 -3.49
C PRO A 12 11.82 -19.79 -3.21
N GLN A 13 13.15 -19.78 -3.06
CA GLN A 13 13.90 -18.52 -3.00
C GLN A 13 13.73 -17.73 -4.30
N GLY A 14 13.63 -16.41 -4.19
CA GLY A 14 13.44 -15.51 -5.32
C GLY A 14 11.97 -15.27 -5.70
N GLU A 15 11.02 -16.08 -5.21
CA GLU A 15 9.60 -15.85 -5.44
C GLU A 15 8.95 -15.08 -4.28
N VAL A 16 8.01 -14.20 -4.64
CA VAL A 16 7.23 -13.44 -3.66
C VAL A 16 6.16 -14.35 -3.04
N GLY A 17 6.04 -14.31 -1.72
CA GLY A 17 5.03 -15.04 -0.96
C GLY A 17 4.65 -14.33 0.32
N GLU A 18 3.59 -14.82 0.98
CA GLU A 18 3.22 -14.34 2.31
C GLU A 18 4.23 -14.81 3.35
N LEU A 19 4.71 -13.89 4.16
CA LEU A 19 5.63 -14.20 5.25
C LEU A 19 4.90 -14.92 6.38
N ALA A 20 5.37 -16.12 6.73
CA ALA A 20 4.95 -16.86 7.91
C ALA A 20 6.10 -17.07 8.88
N VAL A 21 5.81 -16.94 10.16
CA VAL A 21 6.79 -17.01 11.23
C VAL A 21 6.35 -18.03 12.30
N ARG A 22 7.33 -18.69 12.92
CA ARG A 22 7.10 -19.58 14.06
C ARG A 22 8.27 -19.48 15.03
N GLY A 23 7.99 -19.37 16.31
CA GLY A 23 9.01 -19.28 17.35
C GLY A 23 8.42 -18.88 18.70
N PRO A 24 9.23 -18.88 19.77
CA PRO A 24 8.76 -18.62 21.13
C PRO A 24 8.25 -17.19 21.35
N GLY A 25 8.64 -16.23 20.49
CA GLY A 25 8.15 -14.85 20.52
C GLY A 25 6.84 -14.61 19.78
N VAL A 26 6.29 -15.63 19.08
CA VAL A 26 5.03 -15.52 18.37
C VAL A 26 3.88 -15.73 19.36
N MET A 27 2.81 -14.90 19.24
CA MET A 27 1.62 -15.06 20.07
C MET A 27 1.02 -16.46 19.94
N LYS A 28 0.34 -16.93 20.98
CA LYS A 28 -0.39 -18.21 20.97
C LYS A 28 -1.75 -18.11 20.28
N CYS A 29 -2.47 -17.03 20.54
CA CYS A 29 -3.83 -16.82 20.02
C CYS A 29 -4.25 -15.36 20.22
N TYR A 30 -5.34 -14.95 19.59
CA TYR A 30 -6.09 -13.75 19.96
C TYR A 30 -6.96 -14.05 21.19
N TYR A 31 -6.94 -13.16 22.17
CA TYR A 31 -7.67 -13.32 23.42
C TYR A 31 -9.18 -13.45 23.17
N LYS A 32 -9.75 -14.56 23.64
CA LYS A 32 -11.18 -14.90 23.49
C LYS A 32 -11.71 -14.83 22.05
N ASN A 33 -10.83 -15.02 21.05
CA ASN A 33 -11.24 -14.98 19.65
C ASN A 33 -10.62 -16.16 18.86
N PRO A 34 -11.20 -17.38 19.01
CA PRO A 34 -10.67 -18.57 18.33
C PRO A 34 -10.85 -18.50 16.80
N GLU A 35 -11.91 -17.86 16.31
CA GLU A 35 -12.17 -17.72 14.88
C GLU A 35 -11.09 -16.91 14.17
N GLU A 36 -10.76 -15.72 14.68
CA GLU A 36 -9.67 -14.92 14.13
C GLU A 36 -8.31 -15.59 14.34
N THR A 37 -8.14 -16.33 15.43
CA THR A 37 -6.91 -17.11 15.65
C THR A 37 -6.73 -18.17 14.56
N ALA A 38 -7.78 -18.90 14.21
CA ALA A 38 -7.75 -19.93 13.18
C ALA A 38 -7.40 -19.35 11.78
N LYS A 39 -7.80 -18.12 11.48
CA LYS A 39 -7.50 -17.45 10.19
C LYS A 39 -6.03 -17.11 10.02
N VAL A 40 -5.32 -16.87 11.13
CA VAL A 40 -3.92 -16.38 11.09
C VAL A 40 -2.86 -17.45 11.36
N PHE A 41 -3.27 -18.68 11.61
CA PHE A 41 -2.33 -19.79 11.73
C PHE A 41 -2.56 -20.83 10.64
N THR A 42 -1.47 -21.35 10.09
CA THR A 42 -1.53 -22.52 9.22
C THR A 42 -1.84 -23.78 10.03
N PRO A 43 -2.34 -24.89 9.42
CA PRO A 43 -2.60 -26.14 10.13
C PRO A 43 -1.37 -26.72 10.84
N ASP A 44 -0.17 -26.45 10.35
CA ASP A 44 1.12 -26.85 10.94
C ASP A 44 1.73 -25.81 11.90
N GLY A 45 0.93 -24.80 12.30
CA GLY A 45 1.25 -23.89 13.40
C GLY A 45 2.17 -22.72 13.06
N TRP A 46 2.22 -22.25 11.80
CA TRP A 46 2.89 -21.04 11.43
C TRP A 46 1.93 -19.85 11.47
N PHE A 47 2.38 -18.75 12.06
CA PHE A 47 1.66 -17.49 12.08
C PHE A 47 1.83 -16.75 10.76
N ARG A 48 0.74 -16.47 10.08
CA ARG A 48 0.64 -15.69 8.85
C ARG A 48 0.67 -14.21 9.19
N THR A 49 1.70 -13.49 8.73
CA THR A 49 1.85 -12.06 9.09
C THR A 49 0.97 -11.14 8.26
N GLY A 50 0.50 -11.60 7.11
CA GLY A 50 -0.14 -10.77 6.11
C GLY A 50 0.82 -9.86 5.36
N ASP A 51 2.13 -9.97 5.60
CA ASP A 51 3.16 -9.25 4.85
C ASP A 51 3.64 -10.10 3.69
N LEU A 52 3.85 -9.47 2.53
CA LEU A 52 4.44 -10.08 1.35
C LEU A 52 5.93 -9.77 1.28
N GLY A 53 6.70 -10.74 0.84
CA GLY A 53 8.14 -10.57 0.68
C GLY A 53 8.77 -11.68 -0.15
N TRP A 54 10.08 -11.60 -0.34
CA TRP A 54 10.88 -12.61 -1.00
C TRP A 54 12.24 -12.78 -0.31
N LEU A 55 12.82 -13.96 -0.45
CA LEU A 55 14.15 -14.28 0.08
C LEU A 55 15.17 -14.27 -1.04
N SER A 56 16.25 -13.48 -0.86
CA SER A 56 17.39 -13.54 -1.77
C SER A 56 18.16 -14.86 -1.61
N PRO A 57 19.01 -15.23 -2.58
CA PRO A 57 19.88 -16.39 -2.47
C PRO A 57 20.79 -16.35 -1.24
N ASP A 58 21.18 -15.15 -0.80
CA ASP A 58 22.03 -14.92 0.39
C ASP A 58 21.24 -14.95 1.70
N GLY A 59 19.93 -15.21 1.65
CA GLY A 59 19.06 -15.35 2.82
C GLY A 59 18.50 -14.04 3.38
N TRP A 60 18.66 -12.90 2.68
CA TRP A 60 18.03 -11.64 3.06
C TRP A 60 16.54 -11.64 2.72
N LEU A 61 15.72 -11.17 3.67
CA LEU A 61 14.30 -10.96 3.46
C LEU A 61 14.04 -9.53 2.99
N TYR A 62 13.33 -9.42 1.87
CA TYR A 62 12.86 -8.15 1.34
C TYR A 62 11.34 -8.09 1.45
N ILE A 63 10.82 -7.09 2.17
CA ILE A 63 9.37 -6.87 2.31
C ILE A 63 8.89 -6.06 1.10
N LYS A 64 7.79 -6.51 0.50
CA LYS A 64 7.12 -5.88 -0.64
C LYS A 64 5.92 -5.01 -0.24
N GLY A 65 5.18 -5.45 0.77
CA GLY A 65 3.98 -4.75 1.23
C GLY A 65 3.04 -5.67 1.99
N ARG A 66 1.78 -5.26 2.09
CA ARG A 66 0.71 -6.04 2.72
C ARG A 66 -0.10 -6.83 1.69
N LEU A 67 -0.37 -8.11 1.99
CA LEU A 67 -1.21 -8.97 1.13
C LEU A 67 -2.56 -8.31 0.81
N LYS A 68 -3.24 -7.75 1.81
CA LYS A 68 -4.55 -7.08 1.64
C LYS A 68 -4.52 -5.76 0.89
N ASN A 69 -3.34 -5.14 0.73
CA ASN A 69 -3.18 -3.88 0.02
C ASN A 69 -2.72 -4.10 -1.43
N MET A 70 -2.30 -5.32 -1.76
CA MET A 70 -1.88 -5.67 -3.11
C MET A 70 -3.01 -5.39 -4.11
N ILE A 71 -2.66 -4.74 -5.21
CA ILE A 71 -3.58 -4.46 -6.31
C ILE A 71 -3.27 -5.44 -7.43
N VAL A 72 -4.30 -6.06 -7.98
CA VAL A 72 -4.15 -6.91 -9.17
C VAL A 72 -4.42 -6.07 -10.39
N GLY A 73 -3.40 -5.84 -11.20
CA GLY A 73 -3.49 -5.06 -12.42
C GLY A 73 -4.32 -5.75 -13.51
N PRO A 74 -4.67 -5.02 -14.58
CA PRO A 74 -5.54 -5.50 -15.64
C PRO A 74 -5.02 -6.76 -16.36
N SER A 75 -3.69 -6.96 -16.39
CA SER A 75 -3.05 -8.14 -17.01
C SER A 75 -2.77 -9.26 -16.00
N GLY A 76 -3.27 -9.16 -14.77
CA GLY A 76 -3.06 -10.12 -13.69
C GLY A 76 -1.74 -9.96 -12.93
N GLU A 77 -1.00 -8.88 -13.16
CA GLU A 77 0.21 -8.57 -12.41
C GLU A 77 -0.09 -8.09 -10.98
N ASN A 78 0.76 -8.48 -10.05
CA ASN A 78 0.69 -8.02 -8.67
C ASN A 78 1.43 -6.68 -8.52
N ILE A 79 0.70 -5.66 -8.10
CA ILE A 79 1.22 -4.32 -7.83
C ILE A 79 1.23 -4.11 -6.32
N TYR A 80 2.35 -3.61 -5.80
CA TYR A 80 2.57 -3.38 -4.38
C TYR A 80 2.56 -1.88 -4.11
N PRO A 81 1.45 -1.30 -3.62
CA PRO A 81 1.33 0.14 -3.38
C PRO A 81 2.46 0.71 -2.52
N GLU A 82 2.90 -0.04 -1.51
CA GLU A 82 3.94 0.39 -0.58
C GLU A 82 5.30 0.61 -1.27
N GLU A 83 5.60 -0.09 -2.36
CA GLU A 83 6.82 0.14 -3.14
C GLU A 83 6.76 1.48 -3.87
N ILE A 84 5.61 1.82 -4.45
CA ILE A 84 5.38 3.08 -5.15
C ILE A 84 5.38 4.24 -4.15
N GLU A 85 4.72 4.06 -3.00
CA GLU A 85 4.69 5.03 -1.90
C GLU A 85 6.09 5.30 -1.33
N SER A 86 6.94 4.28 -1.25
CA SER A 86 8.34 4.46 -0.83
C SER A 86 9.11 5.38 -1.78
N VAL A 87 8.85 5.29 -3.09
CA VAL A 87 9.44 6.20 -4.09
C VAL A 87 8.83 7.59 -3.97
N LEU A 88 7.49 7.71 -3.83
CA LEU A 88 6.82 8.99 -3.61
C LEU A 88 7.37 9.72 -2.38
N ASN A 89 7.45 9.03 -1.24
CA ASN A 89 7.89 9.60 0.03
C ASN A 89 9.40 9.92 0.05
N SER A 90 10.18 9.50 -0.95
CA SER A 90 11.56 9.94 -1.12
C SER A 90 11.69 11.31 -1.79
N HIS A 91 10.60 11.83 -2.35
CA HIS A 91 10.58 13.15 -2.97
C HIS A 91 10.45 14.26 -1.92
N VAL A 92 11.32 15.28 -1.97
CA VAL A 92 11.45 16.33 -0.93
C VAL A 92 10.13 17.05 -0.61
N PHE A 93 9.25 17.22 -1.60
CA PHE A 93 7.97 17.92 -1.43
C PHE A 93 6.81 17.01 -1.01
N VAL A 94 7.02 15.71 -0.87
CA VAL A 94 5.99 14.76 -0.41
C VAL A 94 6.16 14.53 1.08
N ALA A 95 5.16 14.89 1.86
CA ALA A 95 5.13 14.59 3.29
C ALA A 95 4.65 13.16 3.54
N ASP A 96 3.51 12.81 2.93
CA ASP A 96 2.91 11.47 2.99
C ASP A 96 2.20 11.15 1.69
N SER A 97 2.12 9.86 1.35
CA SER A 97 1.43 9.40 0.16
C SER A 97 0.66 8.10 0.38
N LEU A 98 -0.36 7.89 -0.42
CA LEU A 98 -1.15 6.66 -0.47
C LEU A 98 -1.49 6.34 -1.92
N VAL A 99 -1.12 5.14 -2.37
CA VAL A 99 -1.44 4.65 -3.71
C VAL A 99 -2.68 3.76 -3.66
N THR A 100 -3.62 4.02 -4.54
CA THR A 100 -4.86 3.25 -4.68
C THR A 100 -5.24 3.08 -6.14
N GLU A 101 -6.24 2.23 -6.39
CA GLU A 101 -6.81 2.02 -7.72
C GLU A 101 -8.12 2.81 -7.85
N LYS A 102 -8.26 3.53 -8.96
CA LYS A 102 -9.51 4.19 -9.37
C LYS A 102 -9.80 3.86 -10.83
N GLU A 103 -10.94 3.23 -11.09
CA GLU A 103 -11.37 2.88 -12.45
C GLU A 103 -10.34 2.07 -13.25
N GLY A 104 -9.65 1.12 -12.59
CA GLY A 104 -8.61 0.29 -13.21
C GLY A 104 -7.27 0.99 -13.43
N ARG A 105 -7.08 2.19 -12.87
CA ARG A 105 -5.84 2.98 -12.97
C ARG A 105 -5.26 3.23 -11.60
N LEU A 106 -3.94 3.23 -11.51
CA LEU A 106 -3.25 3.60 -10.28
C LEU A 106 -3.21 5.12 -10.14
N ILE A 107 -3.63 5.61 -8.99
CA ILE A 107 -3.53 7.01 -8.60
C ILE A 107 -2.78 7.12 -7.28
N ALA A 108 -2.06 8.22 -7.09
CA ALA A 108 -1.47 8.57 -5.80
C ALA A 108 -2.21 9.74 -5.17
N LEU A 109 -2.66 9.56 -3.93
CA LEU A 109 -3.07 10.65 -3.05
C LEU A 109 -1.82 11.14 -2.35
N VAL A 110 -1.53 12.43 -2.41
CA VAL A 110 -0.29 13.01 -1.88
C VAL A 110 -0.61 14.21 -1.00
N HIS A 111 -0.12 14.17 0.23
CA HIS A 111 -0.04 15.34 1.09
C HIS A 111 1.33 15.98 0.91
N PHE A 112 1.34 17.23 0.43
CA PHE A 112 2.58 17.94 0.16
C PHE A 112 3.15 18.64 1.40
N ASN A 113 4.47 18.64 1.51
CA ASN A 113 5.19 19.38 2.55
C ASN A 113 5.15 20.89 2.24
N ARG A 114 4.24 21.61 2.92
CA ARG A 114 4.03 23.04 2.69
C ARG A 114 5.23 23.88 3.06
N ASP A 115 5.93 23.54 4.13
CA ASP A 115 7.10 24.29 4.61
C ASP A 115 8.22 24.26 3.55
N GLU A 116 8.47 23.09 2.96
CA GLU A 116 9.44 22.94 1.86
C GLU A 116 9.00 23.67 0.58
N LEU A 117 7.70 23.68 0.30
CA LEU A 117 7.16 24.43 -0.84
C LEU A 117 7.28 25.94 -0.63
N GLU A 118 6.95 26.46 0.55
CA GLU A 118 7.10 27.86 0.88
C GLU A 118 8.58 28.30 0.87
N ALA A 119 9.49 27.42 1.31
CA ALA A 119 10.93 27.71 1.26
C ALA A 119 11.45 27.79 -0.19
N ARG A 120 10.95 26.93 -1.10
CA ARG A 120 11.33 26.96 -2.53
C ARG A 120 10.72 28.14 -3.28
N TYR A 121 9.51 28.53 -2.93
CA TYR A 121 8.77 29.57 -3.63
C TYR A 121 8.58 30.82 -2.73
N GLU A 122 9.69 31.53 -2.45
CA GLU A 122 9.67 32.78 -1.65
C GLU A 122 8.68 33.84 -2.14
N GLU A 123 8.37 33.82 -3.45
CA GLU A 123 7.39 34.69 -4.09
C GLU A 123 5.97 34.53 -3.51
N LEU A 124 5.66 33.37 -2.94
CA LEU A 124 4.34 33.07 -2.33
C LEU A 124 4.15 33.76 -0.97
N LYS A 125 5.16 34.42 -0.40
CA LYS A 125 5.07 35.03 0.95
C LYS A 125 4.40 36.41 0.98
N TYR A 126 4.31 37.12 -0.14
CA TYR A 126 4.07 38.57 -0.11
C TYR A 126 2.69 39.07 -0.52
N ASP A 127 1.78 38.29 -1.13
CA ASP A 127 0.46 38.77 -1.52
C ASP A 127 -0.66 37.72 -1.39
N TRP A 128 -1.67 38.00 -0.53
CA TRP A 128 -2.69 37.01 -0.15
C TRP A 128 -3.72 36.71 -1.27
N GLU A 129 -4.07 37.68 -2.11
CA GLU A 129 -5.07 37.45 -3.18
C GLU A 129 -4.45 36.87 -4.46
N MET A 130 -3.26 37.26 -4.81
CA MET A 130 -2.49 36.62 -5.89
C MET A 130 -1.98 35.19 -5.53
N LYS A 131 -1.93 34.88 -4.23
CA LYS A 131 -1.44 33.61 -3.70
C LYS A 131 -2.26 32.40 -4.09
N LYS A 132 -3.60 32.52 -4.17
CA LYS A 132 -4.45 31.34 -4.38
C LYS A 132 -4.27 30.74 -5.77
N ASP A 133 -4.38 31.56 -6.81
CA ASP A 133 -4.23 31.11 -8.19
C ASP A 133 -2.77 30.70 -8.50
N ALA A 134 -1.81 31.43 -7.96
CA ALA A 134 -0.39 31.09 -8.08
C ALA A 134 -0.08 29.78 -7.36
N TRP A 135 -0.65 29.55 -6.17
CA TRP A 135 -0.51 28.31 -5.41
C TRP A 135 -1.10 27.11 -6.17
N GLU A 136 -2.33 27.23 -6.66
CA GLU A 136 -2.99 26.16 -7.42
C GLU A 136 -2.17 25.78 -8.67
N LYS A 137 -1.66 26.78 -9.38
CA LYS A 137 -0.81 26.55 -10.55
C LYS A 137 0.50 25.84 -10.18
N ARG A 138 1.13 26.21 -9.05
CA ARG A 138 2.37 25.57 -8.59
C ARG A 138 2.13 24.13 -8.11
N ILE A 139 1.02 23.88 -7.45
CA ILE A 139 0.62 22.51 -7.07
C ILE A 139 0.39 21.66 -8.32
N ASP A 140 -0.24 22.18 -9.36
CA ASP A 140 -0.44 21.42 -10.60
C ASP A 140 0.86 21.14 -11.35
N GLU A 141 1.82 22.07 -11.34
CA GLU A 141 3.17 21.84 -11.84
C GLU A 141 3.89 20.77 -11.03
N LEU A 142 3.79 20.83 -9.70
CA LEU A 142 4.39 19.88 -8.79
C LEU A 142 3.81 18.47 -8.92
N LYS A 143 2.49 18.34 -9.09
CA LYS A 143 1.85 17.04 -9.36
C LYS A 143 2.44 16.35 -10.58
N LYS A 144 2.73 17.11 -11.65
CA LYS A 144 3.38 16.59 -12.86
C LYS A 144 4.83 16.19 -12.58
N GLU A 145 5.59 17.06 -11.87
CA GLU A 145 6.98 16.77 -11.48
C GLU A 145 7.06 15.46 -10.67
N VAL A 146 6.21 15.30 -9.66
CA VAL A 146 6.15 14.10 -8.82
C VAL A 146 5.69 12.88 -9.62
N LEU A 147 4.70 13.03 -10.51
CA LEU A 147 4.24 11.96 -11.38
C LEU A 147 5.37 11.44 -12.30
N ASP A 148 6.07 12.35 -12.95
CA ASP A 148 7.20 12.01 -13.83
C ASP A 148 8.35 11.39 -13.04
N TYR A 149 8.68 11.95 -11.87
CA TYR A 149 9.70 11.42 -10.98
C TYR A 149 9.42 9.97 -10.61
N VAL A 150 8.23 9.66 -10.11
CA VAL A 150 7.86 8.30 -9.70
C VAL A 150 7.81 7.37 -10.91
N ASN A 151 7.17 7.77 -12.00
CA ASN A 151 7.03 6.96 -13.21
C ASN A 151 8.36 6.65 -13.90
N SER A 152 9.42 7.43 -13.62
CA SER A 152 10.78 7.13 -14.07
C SER A 152 11.48 6.02 -13.27
N GLN A 153 11.03 5.76 -12.03
CA GLN A 153 11.69 4.83 -11.10
C GLN A 153 10.94 3.51 -10.90
N VAL A 154 9.63 3.51 -11.17
CA VAL A 154 8.81 2.30 -11.04
C VAL A 154 8.74 1.51 -12.35
N ASN A 155 8.44 0.22 -12.25
CA ASN A 155 8.23 -0.60 -13.44
C ASN A 155 6.96 -0.18 -14.20
N ARG A 156 6.82 -0.64 -15.45
CA ARG A 156 5.72 -0.25 -16.34
C ARG A 156 4.31 -0.51 -15.81
N PHE A 157 4.15 -1.55 -14.97
CA PHE A 157 2.85 -1.95 -14.42
C PHE A 157 2.49 -1.15 -13.17
N SER A 158 3.49 -0.57 -12.51
CA SER A 158 3.35 0.24 -11.31
C SER A 158 3.27 1.74 -11.59
N ARG A 159 3.16 2.14 -12.88
CA ARG A 159 3.05 3.55 -13.24
C ARG A 159 1.75 4.16 -12.78
N LEU A 160 1.85 5.33 -12.20
CA LEU A 160 0.72 6.15 -11.81
C LEU A 160 0.14 6.86 -13.02
N SER A 161 -1.18 6.98 -13.05
CA SER A 161 -1.90 7.78 -14.04
C SER A 161 -2.11 9.22 -13.60
N GLU A 162 -2.19 9.45 -12.29
CA GLU A 162 -2.51 10.74 -11.71
C GLU A 162 -1.93 10.88 -10.30
N VAL A 163 -1.57 12.10 -9.93
CA VAL A 163 -1.28 12.53 -8.56
C VAL A 163 -2.38 13.48 -8.12
N VAL A 164 -3.08 13.14 -7.05
CA VAL A 164 -4.16 13.93 -6.44
C VAL A 164 -3.66 14.53 -5.14
N GLU A 165 -3.82 15.83 -4.96
CA GLU A 165 -3.47 16.50 -3.70
C GLU A 165 -4.50 16.16 -2.61
N GLU A 166 -4.03 15.68 -1.47
CA GLU A 166 -4.76 15.67 -0.20
C GLU A 166 -4.37 16.93 0.58
N LYS A 167 -5.34 17.83 0.74
CA LYS A 167 -5.10 19.14 1.41
C LYS A 167 -4.87 18.99 2.91
N GLU A 168 -5.48 17.96 3.51
CA GLU A 168 -5.36 17.65 4.93
C GLU A 168 -4.37 16.52 5.13
N GLU A 169 -3.74 16.48 6.30
CA GLU A 169 -2.90 15.35 6.69
C GLU A 169 -3.73 14.05 6.71
N PHE A 170 -3.08 12.95 6.33
CA PHE A 170 -3.76 11.66 6.39
C PHE A 170 -4.10 11.26 7.81
N GLU A 171 -5.31 10.73 8.00
CA GLU A 171 -5.65 10.09 9.26
C GLU A 171 -4.76 8.87 9.52
N MET A 172 -4.07 8.89 10.66
CA MET A 172 -3.14 7.83 11.04
C MET A 172 -3.65 6.99 12.22
N THR A 173 -3.16 5.76 12.28
CA THR A 173 -3.27 4.91 13.48
C THR A 173 -2.33 5.42 14.57
N PRO A 174 -2.47 4.97 15.86
CA PRO A 174 -1.51 5.28 16.91
C PRO A 174 -0.06 4.86 16.57
N THR A 175 0.11 3.91 15.65
CA THR A 175 1.41 3.43 15.17
C THR A 175 1.90 4.17 13.91
N LYS A 176 1.35 5.37 13.64
CA LYS A 176 1.71 6.23 12.49
C LYS A 176 1.58 5.55 11.12
N LYS A 177 0.52 4.77 10.91
CA LYS A 177 0.16 4.19 9.61
C LYS A 177 -1.12 4.83 9.10
N ILE A 178 -1.15 5.20 7.82
CA ILE A 178 -2.33 5.78 7.18
C ILE A 178 -3.49 4.78 7.23
N LYS A 179 -4.67 5.25 7.62
CA LYS A 179 -5.92 4.48 7.61
C LYS A 179 -6.48 4.35 6.20
N ARG A 180 -5.84 3.53 5.36
CA ARG A 180 -6.14 3.34 3.93
C ARG A 180 -7.62 3.16 3.62
N PHE A 181 -8.36 2.45 4.49
CA PHE A 181 -9.78 2.14 4.27
C PHE A 181 -10.68 3.39 4.16
N LEU A 182 -10.26 4.53 4.75
CA LEU A 182 -11.00 5.79 4.65
C LEU A 182 -10.88 6.39 3.25
N TYR A 183 -9.70 6.28 2.66
CA TYR A 183 -9.37 6.88 1.36
C TYR A 183 -9.78 5.97 0.19
N ASN A 184 -9.67 4.65 0.34
CA ASN A 184 -10.14 3.69 -0.64
C ASN A 184 -11.65 3.83 -0.90
N LYS A 185 -12.46 4.17 0.12
CA LYS A 185 -13.89 4.45 -0.05
C LYS A 185 -14.17 5.74 -0.81
N ARG A 186 -13.30 6.76 -0.69
CA ARG A 186 -13.48 8.05 -1.36
C ARG A 186 -13.03 8.03 -2.81
N HIS A 187 -11.98 7.28 -3.12
CA HIS A 187 -11.29 7.33 -4.41
C HIS A 187 -11.18 5.96 -5.10
N GLY A 188 -11.37 4.85 -4.41
CA GLY A 188 -11.19 3.50 -4.91
C GLY A 188 -12.47 2.68 -4.97
N LYS A 189 -12.34 1.40 -5.32
CA LYS A 189 -13.40 0.39 -5.23
C LYS A 189 -13.85 0.21 -3.78
N ASP A 190 -15.16 0.02 -3.59
CA ASP A 190 -15.68 -0.54 -2.34
C ASP A 190 -14.92 -1.82 -1.99
N PRO A 191 -14.63 -2.06 -0.68
CA PRO A 191 -13.97 -3.29 -0.29
C PRO A 191 -14.78 -4.47 -0.82
N VAL A 192 -14.10 -5.37 -1.52
CA VAL A 192 -14.69 -6.64 -1.98
C VAL A 192 -15.36 -7.25 -0.76
N LYS A 193 -16.70 -7.38 -0.81
CA LYS A 193 -17.42 -8.18 0.17
C LYS A 193 -16.81 -9.57 0.07
N GLU A 194 -16.26 -10.06 1.16
CA GLU A 194 -15.93 -11.48 1.30
C GLU A 194 -17.24 -12.23 1.02
N GLU A 195 -17.38 -12.78 -0.18
CA GLU A 195 -18.44 -13.72 -0.49
C GLU A 195 -18.15 -14.95 0.37
N ASP A 196 -19.06 -15.18 1.33
CA ASP A 196 -19.18 -16.42 2.08
C ASP A 196 -19.05 -17.60 1.10
N SER A 197 -17.88 -18.22 1.07
CA SER A 197 -17.70 -19.52 0.42
C SER A 197 -18.46 -20.55 1.26
N LYS A 198 -19.75 -20.70 0.96
CA LYS A 198 -20.55 -21.83 1.43
C LYS A 198 -19.89 -23.11 0.95
N PRO A 199 -19.63 -24.09 1.83
CA PRO A 199 -19.14 -25.39 1.40
C PRO A 199 -20.21 -26.06 0.53
N HIS A 200 -19.83 -26.46 -0.69
CA HIS A 200 -20.64 -27.30 -1.53
C HIS A 200 -20.76 -28.66 -0.84
N ASN A 201 -21.91 -28.89 -0.24
CA ASN A 201 -22.34 -30.20 0.24
C ASN A 201 -22.67 -31.04 -0.99
N THR A 202 -21.76 -31.89 -1.40
CA THR A 202 -22.04 -32.94 -2.40
C THR A 202 -22.62 -34.12 -1.62
N GLU A 203 -23.92 -34.21 -1.54
CA GLU A 203 -24.58 -35.44 -1.18
C GLU A 203 -24.37 -36.46 -2.29
N ALA A 204 -23.57 -37.47 -2.02
CA ALA A 204 -23.49 -38.67 -2.85
C ALA A 204 -24.69 -39.57 -2.55
N LYS A 205 -25.46 -39.89 -3.56
CA LYS A 205 -26.33 -41.04 -3.61
C LYS A 205 -25.56 -42.30 -3.99
#